data_e2f0fd055defe3592e4275ef09f78e75
#
_entry.id   e2f0fd055defe3592e4275ef09f78e75
#
_cell.length_a   1.000
_cell.length_b   1.000
_cell.length_c   1.000
_cell.angle_alpha   90.00
_cell.angle_beta   90.00
_cell.angle_gamma   90.00
#
_symmetry.space_group_name_H-M   'P 1'
#
loop_
_entity.id
_entity.type
_entity.pdbx_description
1 polymer ?
#
loop_
_entity_poly.entity_id
_entity_poly.type
_entity_poly.pdbx_seq_one_letter_code
_entity_poly.pdbx_strand_id
1 'polypeptide(L)'
;PAEPSEQIADLRRRATDAAADRSTGQIPTAPAPEQADLAVLVTRFQTAGVPVKYSWIGRELPDDKGLQLTLFRIAQEAMTNILRYAPTTRRVEVTVSRHAGTAVLTVDNDAAPGSRPMHGSGKGLIGMRERAAVYGGTVDAGPTSTGWRVRAVLRWDEDDDEGTSPWQMPL
;
A
#
# COMPACT_ATOMS: atom_id res chain seq x y z
N PRO A 1 17.25 9.99 -20.91
CA PRO A 1 16.24 9.48 -19.98
C PRO A 1 15.97 8.00 -20.28
N ALA A 2 15.92 7.18 -19.24
CA ALA A 2 15.63 5.76 -19.39
C ALA A 2 14.23 5.56 -19.98
N GLU A 3 14.09 4.58 -20.85
CA GLU A 3 12.80 4.20 -21.42
C GLU A 3 11.84 3.74 -20.32
N PRO A 4 10.53 4.00 -20.44
CA PRO A 4 9.54 3.60 -19.44
C PRO A 4 9.60 2.10 -19.06
N SER A 5 9.94 1.26 -20.03
CA SER A 5 10.09 -0.18 -19.83
C SER A 5 11.26 -0.54 -18.92
N GLU A 6 12.35 0.21 -18.99
CA GLU A 6 13.53 0.01 -18.11
C GLU A 6 13.24 0.46 -16.68
N GLN A 7 12.47 1.53 -16.52
CA GLN A 7 12.06 2.00 -15.20
C GLN A 7 11.14 1.00 -14.50
N ILE A 8 10.21 0.40 -15.23
CA ILE A 8 9.34 -0.67 -14.73
C ILE A 8 10.17 -1.91 -14.34
N ALA A 9 11.15 -2.27 -15.15
CA ALA A 9 12.05 -3.37 -14.87
C ALA A 9 12.91 -3.12 -13.60
N ASP A 10 13.35 -1.88 -13.40
CA ASP A 10 14.10 -1.48 -12.21
C ASP A 10 13.23 -1.53 -10.94
N LEU A 11 11.99 -1.03 -11.02
CA LEU A 11 11.03 -1.15 -9.92
C LEU A 11 10.74 -2.61 -9.55
N ARG A 12 10.62 -3.49 -10.56
CA ARG A 12 10.46 -4.93 -10.33
C ARG A 12 11.67 -5.55 -9.64
N ARG A 13 12.88 -5.21 -10.08
CA ARG A 13 14.12 -5.69 -9.45
C ARG A 13 14.21 -5.25 -7.99
N ARG A 14 13.98 -3.98 -7.71
CA ARG A 14 13.98 -3.43 -6.33
C ARG A 14 12.95 -4.10 -5.44
N ALA A 15 11.76 -4.40 -5.98
CA ALA A 15 10.74 -5.13 -5.24
C ALA A 15 11.16 -6.59 -4.93
N THR A 16 11.87 -7.23 -5.86
CA THR A 16 12.41 -8.58 -5.67
C THR A 16 13.56 -8.59 -4.68
N ASP A 17 14.46 -7.61 -4.76
CA ASP A 17 15.58 -7.45 -3.84
C ASP A 17 15.09 -7.15 -2.41
N ALA A 18 14.09 -6.30 -2.26
CA ALA A 18 13.47 -6.02 -0.97
C ALA A 18 12.76 -7.25 -0.37
N ALA A 19 12.27 -8.16 -1.21
CA ALA A 19 11.69 -9.43 -0.77
C ALA A 19 12.78 -10.44 -0.36
N ALA A 20 13.92 -10.43 -1.05
CA ALA A 20 15.07 -11.28 -0.72
C ALA A 20 15.76 -10.84 0.58
N ASP A 21 15.87 -9.54 0.82
CA ASP A 21 16.50 -8.98 2.03
C ASP A 21 15.75 -9.34 3.32
N ARG A 22 14.43 -9.59 3.22
CA ARG A 22 13.63 -10.08 4.36
C ARG A 22 14.07 -11.46 4.87
N SER A 23 14.78 -12.23 4.05
CA SER A 23 15.26 -13.57 4.42
C SER A 23 16.52 -13.54 5.30
N THR A 24 17.21 -12.43 5.38
CA THR A 24 18.46 -12.27 6.11
C THR A 24 18.32 -11.71 7.53
N GLY A 25 17.10 -11.40 7.98
CA GLY A 25 16.85 -10.95 9.34
C GLY A 25 17.42 -9.57 9.68
N GLN A 26 17.93 -8.84 8.70
CA GLN A 26 18.38 -7.46 8.90
C GLN A 26 17.18 -6.51 8.90
N ILE A 27 16.97 -5.85 10.03
CA ILE A 27 16.01 -4.76 10.14
C ILE A 27 16.57 -3.58 9.34
N PRO A 28 15.86 -3.08 8.29
CA PRO A 28 16.31 -1.89 7.60
C PRO A 28 16.44 -0.73 8.56
N THR A 29 17.59 -0.05 8.59
CA THR A 29 17.84 1.13 9.40
C THR A 29 17.23 2.41 8.81
N ALA A 30 16.50 2.30 7.70
CA ALA A 30 15.79 3.42 7.12
C ALA A 30 14.66 3.89 8.04
N PRO A 31 14.42 5.22 8.16
CA PRO A 31 13.28 5.71 8.92
C PRO A 31 11.97 5.12 8.37
N ALA A 32 11.00 4.89 9.27
CA ALA A 32 9.69 4.42 8.86
C ALA A 32 9.03 5.42 7.90
N PRO A 33 8.38 4.95 6.81
CA PRO A 33 7.69 5.83 5.90
C PRO A 33 6.50 6.51 6.56
N GLU A 34 6.30 7.76 6.21
CA GLU A 34 5.15 8.58 6.60
C GLU A 34 4.09 8.58 5.47
N GLN A 35 2.97 9.27 5.69
CA GLN A 35 1.94 9.46 4.67
C GLN A 35 2.50 10.05 3.38
N ALA A 36 3.45 10.99 3.49
CA ALA A 36 4.12 11.58 2.34
C ALA A 36 4.88 10.53 1.51
N ASP A 37 5.36 9.46 2.14
CA ASP A 37 6.05 8.37 1.45
C ASP A 37 5.11 7.55 0.58
N LEU A 38 3.83 7.41 0.95
CA LEU A 38 2.83 6.79 0.10
C LEU A 38 2.59 7.61 -1.17
N ALA A 39 2.51 8.94 -1.06
CA ALA A 39 2.43 9.82 -2.23
C ALA A 39 3.68 9.72 -3.11
N VAL A 40 4.86 9.63 -2.50
CA VAL A 40 6.13 9.42 -3.22
C VAL A 40 6.15 8.06 -3.93
N LEU A 41 5.68 7.01 -3.27
CA LEU A 41 5.54 5.68 -3.87
C LEU A 41 4.64 5.73 -5.11
N VAL A 42 3.47 6.33 -5.01
CA VAL A 42 2.54 6.51 -6.13
C VAL A 42 3.21 7.29 -7.27
N THR A 43 3.90 8.37 -6.95
CA THR A 43 4.63 9.19 -7.94
C THR A 43 5.67 8.37 -8.70
N ARG A 44 6.38 7.47 -8.05
CA ARG A 44 7.34 6.57 -8.70
C ARG A 44 6.68 5.68 -9.74
N PHE A 45 5.51 5.12 -9.42
CA PHE A 45 4.75 4.31 -10.37
C PHE A 45 4.22 5.16 -11.54
N GLN A 46 3.74 6.36 -11.28
CA GLN A 46 3.29 7.30 -12.32
C GLN A 46 4.45 7.68 -13.25
N THR A 47 5.61 8.01 -12.71
CA THR A 47 6.82 8.34 -13.47
C THR A 47 7.28 7.15 -14.32
N ALA A 48 7.08 5.94 -13.86
CA ALA A 48 7.36 4.71 -14.62
C ALA A 48 6.31 4.41 -15.71
N GLY A 49 5.31 5.25 -15.89
CA GLY A 49 4.28 5.13 -16.93
C GLY A 49 3.03 4.35 -16.51
N VAL A 50 2.89 4.00 -15.24
CA VAL A 50 1.68 3.35 -14.72
C VAL A 50 0.59 4.42 -14.53
N PRO A 51 -0.61 4.25 -15.10
CA PRO A 51 -1.68 5.24 -15.02
C PRO A 51 -2.39 5.18 -13.65
N VAL A 52 -1.74 5.71 -12.61
CA VAL A 52 -2.24 5.69 -11.24
C VAL A 52 -2.96 6.99 -10.92
N LYS A 53 -4.18 6.86 -10.42
CA LYS A 53 -4.91 7.92 -9.75
C LYS A 53 -4.85 7.68 -8.24
N TYR A 54 -4.42 8.69 -7.50
CA TYR A 54 -4.28 8.62 -6.04
C TYR A 54 -5.20 9.62 -5.36
N SER A 55 -5.88 9.17 -4.29
CA SER A 55 -6.76 10.01 -3.48
C SER A 55 -6.58 9.68 -1.99
N TRP A 56 -6.56 10.73 -1.18
CA TRP A 56 -6.61 10.63 0.28
C TRP A 56 -7.85 11.36 0.80
N ILE A 57 -8.65 10.68 1.61
CA ILE A 57 -9.90 11.20 2.17
C ILE A 57 -9.81 11.14 3.69
N GLY A 58 -10.01 12.28 4.33
CA GLY A 58 -9.94 12.42 5.78
C GLY A 58 -8.61 12.94 6.27
N ARG A 59 -8.42 12.90 7.59
CA ARG A 59 -7.19 13.38 8.24
C ARG A 59 -5.99 12.46 7.95
N GLU A 60 -4.81 12.95 8.24
CA GLU A 60 -3.57 12.15 8.23
C GLU A 60 -3.66 11.01 9.25
N LEU A 61 -2.87 9.97 9.03
CA LEU A 61 -2.73 8.90 10.02
C LEU A 61 -2.14 9.46 11.32
N PRO A 62 -2.42 8.80 12.46
CA PRO A 62 -1.73 9.10 13.70
C PRO A 62 -0.21 9.03 13.53
N ASP A 63 0.52 9.70 14.41
CA ASP A 63 1.99 9.60 14.48
C ASP A 63 2.43 8.25 15.07
N ASP A 64 2.02 7.20 14.41
CA ASP A 64 2.40 5.81 14.66
C ASP A 64 3.16 5.28 13.43
N LYS A 65 4.46 5.19 13.57
CA LYS A 65 5.34 4.76 12.48
C LYS A 65 5.07 3.33 12.04
N GLY A 66 4.67 2.46 12.94
CA GLY A 66 4.31 1.08 12.62
C GLY A 66 3.04 1.00 11.76
N LEU A 67 2.03 1.80 12.10
CA LEU A 67 0.80 1.91 11.33
C LEU A 67 1.06 2.48 9.91
N GLN A 68 1.83 3.55 9.85
CA GLN A 68 2.21 4.20 8.59
C GLN A 68 3.01 3.25 7.69
N LEU A 69 3.98 2.53 8.26
CA LEU A 69 4.77 1.53 7.55
C LEU A 69 3.91 0.37 7.04
N THR A 70 2.97 -0.08 7.84
CA THR A 70 2.06 -1.16 7.46
C THR A 70 1.22 -0.77 6.25
N LEU A 71 0.61 0.42 6.25
CA LEU A 71 -0.14 0.94 5.11
C LEU A 71 0.73 1.04 3.85
N PHE A 72 1.93 1.59 3.99
CA PHE A 72 2.90 1.71 2.90
C PHE A 72 3.26 0.35 2.30
N ARG A 73 3.57 -0.64 3.12
CA ARG A 73 3.96 -1.98 2.67
C ARG A 73 2.85 -2.72 1.97
N ILE A 74 1.62 -2.57 2.43
CA ILE A 74 0.46 -3.16 1.76
C ILE A 74 0.23 -2.52 0.40
N ALA A 75 0.29 -1.19 0.31
CA ALA A 75 0.18 -0.47 -0.95
C ALA A 75 1.28 -0.86 -1.94
N GLN A 76 2.52 -0.92 -1.48
CA GLN A 76 3.67 -1.31 -2.28
C GLN A 76 3.51 -2.73 -2.86
N GLU A 77 3.12 -3.68 -2.04
CA GLU A 77 2.90 -5.06 -2.47
C GLU A 77 1.75 -5.17 -3.49
N ALA A 78 0.63 -4.48 -3.23
CA ALA A 78 -0.51 -4.46 -4.15
C ALA A 78 -0.14 -3.86 -5.51
N MET A 79 0.58 -2.76 -5.54
CA MET A 79 1.02 -2.11 -6.78
C MET A 79 2.07 -2.93 -7.51
N THR A 80 3.00 -3.56 -6.80
CA THR A 80 3.99 -4.49 -7.37
C THR A 80 3.30 -5.69 -8.04
N ASN A 81 2.25 -6.22 -7.42
CA ASN A 81 1.45 -7.29 -8.01
C ASN A 81 0.76 -6.85 -9.31
N ILE A 82 0.29 -5.62 -9.40
CA ILE A 82 -0.28 -5.08 -10.64
C ILE A 82 0.78 -5.10 -11.75
N LEU A 83 2.00 -4.66 -11.48
CA LEU A 83 3.09 -4.70 -12.47
C LEU A 83 3.42 -6.12 -12.91
N ARG A 84 3.29 -7.09 -12.03
CA ARG A 84 3.60 -8.50 -12.31
C ARG A 84 2.52 -9.17 -13.15
N TYR A 85 1.24 -8.92 -12.82
CA TYR A 85 0.12 -9.68 -13.38
C TYR A 85 -0.71 -8.92 -14.41
N ALA A 86 -0.71 -7.59 -14.36
CA ALA A 86 -1.44 -6.73 -15.27
C ALA A 86 -0.57 -5.53 -15.74
N PRO A 87 0.60 -5.78 -16.35
CA PRO A 87 1.56 -4.73 -16.67
C PRO A 87 1.06 -3.72 -17.70
N THR A 88 0.05 -4.06 -18.47
CA THR A 88 -0.55 -3.20 -19.50
C THR A 88 -1.89 -2.61 -19.09
N THR A 89 -2.24 -2.69 -17.80
CA THR A 89 -3.48 -2.07 -17.33
C THR A 89 -3.52 -0.59 -17.65
N ARG A 90 -4.68 -0.11 -18.02
CA ARG A 90 -4.90 1.30 -18.38
C ARG A 90 -5.42 2.15 -17.22
N ARG A 91 -5.71 1.52 -16.08
CA ARG A 91 -6.23 2.21 -14.91
C ARG A 91 -5.75 1.51 -13.64
N VAL A 92 -5.13 2.28 -12.78
CA VAL A 92 -4.86 1.91 -11.38
C VAL A 92 -5.41 3.02 -10.50
N GLU A 93 -6.16 2.68 -9.50
CA GLU A 93 -6.70 3.64 -8.54
C GLU A 93 -6.29 3.24 -7.12
N VAL A 94 -5.61 4.14 -6.44
CA VAL A 94 -5.18 3.98 -5.05
C VAL A 94 -5.93 5.00 -4.22
N THR A 95 -6.73 4.54 -3.28
CA THR A 95 -7.51 5.39 -2.40
C THR A 95 -7.24 5.01 -0.95
N VAL A 96 -6.95 6.00 -0.13
CA VAL A 96 -6.93 5.87 1.32
C VAL A 96 -8.06 6.72 1.87
N SER A 97 -8.88 6.13 2.73
CA SER A 97 -9.88 6.88 3.49
C SER A 97 -9.67 6.63 4.97
N ARG A 98 -9.68 7.71 5.75
CA ARG A 98 -9.64 7.64 7.19
C ARG A 98 -10.93 8.19 7.78
N HIS A 99 -11.54 7.42 8.65
CA HIS A 99 -12.68 7.85 9.44
C HIS A 99 -12.57 7.27 10.84
N ALA A 100 -12.55 8.14 11.83
CA ALA A 100 -12.33 7.72 13.22
C ALA A 100 -11.04 6.87 13.33
N GLY A 101 -11.00 5.88 14.18
CA GLY A 101 -9.87 4.97 14.38
C GLY A 101 -9.71 3.91 13.30
N THR A 102 -10.07 4.20 12.06
CA THR A 102 -10.02 3.24 10.95
C THR A 102 -9.47 3.90 9.69
N ALA A 103 -8.53 3.23 9.03
CA ALA A 103 -8.08 3.56 7.68
C ALA A 103 -8.40 2.42 6.73
N VAL A 104 -8.89 2.75 5.55
CA VAL A 104 -9.15 1.80 4.47
C VAL A 104 -8.29 2.18 3.27
N LEU A 105 -7.42 1.27 2.87
CA LEU A 105 -6.66 1.35 1.63
C LEU A 105 -7.34 0.49 0.58
N THR A 106 -7.60 1.05 -0.58
CA THR A 106 -8.11 0.33 -1.73
C THR A 106 -7.17 0.51 -2.92
N VAL A 107 -6.75 -0.56 -3.53
CA VAL A 107 -5.96 -0.57 -4.76
C VAL A 107 -6.71 -1.36 -5.82
N ASP A 108 -7.19 -0.67 -6.83
CA ASP A 108 -7.95 -1.22 -7.95
C ASP A 108 -7.15 -1.12 -9.24
N ASN A 109 -7.25 -2.14 -10.07
CA ASN A 109 -6.80 -2.03 -11.46
C ASN A 109 -7.79 -2.69 -12.41
N ASP A 110 -7.84 -2.19 -13.62
CA ASP A 110 -8.60 -2.82 -14.70
C ASP A 110 -7.80 -3.97 -15.31
N ALA A 111 -8.50 -5.03 -15.70
CA ALA A 111 -7.92 -6.08 -16.52
C ALA A 111 -7.56 -5.52 -17.91
N ALA A 112 -6.49 -6.03 -18.48
CA ALA A 112 -6.02 -5.65 -19.81
C ALA A 112 -5.69 -6.90 -20.62
N PRO A 113 -5.61 -6.79 -21.95
CA PRO A 113 -5.13 -7.89 -22.80
C PRO A 113 -3.78 -8.40 -22.29
N GLY A 114 -3.64 -9.72 -22.09
CA GLY A 114 -2.44 -10.34 -21.56
C GLY A 114 -2.31 -10.30 -20.03
N SER A 115 -3.30 -9.79 -19.31
CA SER A 115 -3.35 -9.91 -17.85
C SER A 115 -3.38 -11.38 -17.46
N ARG A 116 -2.60 -11.72 -16.45
CA ARG A 116 -2.58 -13.07 -15.88
C ARG A 116 -3.47 -13.12 -14.64
N PRO A 117 -4.08 -14.28 -14.33
CA PRO A 117 -4.75 -14.45 -13.05
C PRO A 117 -3.80 -14.11 -11.89
N MET A 118 -4.30 -13.38 -10.90
CA MET A 118 -3.55 -13.03 -9.68
C MET A 118 -3.41 -14.24 -8.74
N HIS A 119 -2.97 -15.36 -9.26
CA HIS A 119 -2.79 -16.61 -8.51
C HIS A 119 -1.34 -16.86 -8.10
N GLY A 120 -0.52 -15.85 -7.91
CA GLY A 120 0.85 -16.05 -7.43
C GLY A 120 0.93 -17.07 -6.29
N SER A 121 2.07 -17.29 -5.70
CA SER A 121 2.26 -18.21 -4.57
C SER A 121 1.34 -17.91 -3.35
N GLY A 122 0.56 -16.83 -3.39
CA GLY A 122 -0.26 -16.35 -2.28
C GLY A 122 0.54 -15.73 -1.14
N LYS A 123 1.86 -15.77 -1.20
CA LYS A 123 2.75 -15.26 -0.14
C LYS A 123 2.62 -13.77 0.08
N GLY A 124 2.44 -12.99 -0.98
CA GLY A 124 2.23 -11.55 -0.88
C GLY A 124 0.94 -11.21 -0.13
N LEU A 125 -0.15 -11.89 -0.44
CA LEU A 125 -1.44 -11.69 0.22
C LEU A 125 -1.39 -12.14 1.69
N ILE A 126 -0.74 -13.26 1.99
CA ILE A 126 -0.53 -13.74 3.36
C ILE A 126 0.25 -12.69 4.16
N GLY A 127 1.34 -12.17 3.63
CA GLY A 127 2.14 -11.13 4.27
C GLY A 127 1.35 -9.84 4.52
N MET A 128 0.51 -9.43 3.57
CA MET A 128 -0.38 -8.28 3.76
C MET A 128 -1.38 -8.52 4.89
N ARG A 129 -2.00 -9.69 4.95
CA ARG A 129 -2.94 -10.09 6.01
C ARG A 129 -2.30 -10.12 7.39
N GLU A 130 -1.11 -10.70 7.49
CA GLU A 130 -0.35 -10.73 8.74
C GLU A 130 -0.02 -9.34 9.26
N ARG A 131 0.39 -8.43 8.38
CA ARG A 131 0.66 -7.03 8.74
C ARG A 131 -0.59 -6.29 9.22
N ALA A 132 -1.70 -6.44 8.52
CA ALA A 132 -2.96 -5.81 8.90
C ALA A 132 -3.48 -6.36 10.24
N ALA A 133 -3.31 -7.65 10.51
CA ALA A 133 -3.76 -8.30 11.73
C ALA A 133 -3.11 -7.72 13.00
N VAL A 134 -1.88 -7.24 12.92
CA VAL A 134 -1.20 -6.54 14.03
C VAL A 134 -2.02 -5.33 14.50
N TYR A 135 -2.75 -4.69 13.60
CA TYR A 135 -3.63 -3.54 13.87
C TYR A 135 -5.12 -3.93 13.87
N GLY A 136 -5.44 -5.16 14.26
CA GLY A 136 -6.83 -5.63 14.31
C GLY A 136 -7.58 -5.52 12.97
N GLY A 137 -6.85 -5.47 11.89
CA GLY A 137 -7.36 -5.23 10.56
C GLY A 137 -7.41 -6.46 9.67
N THR A 138 -7.86 -6.25 8.45
CA THR A 138 -8.06 -7.29 7.44
C THR A 138 -7.54 -6.85 6.08
N VAL A 139 -7.21 -7.81 5.23
CA VAL A 139 -6.95 -7.60 3.82
C VAL A 139 -7.76 -8.59 3.00
N ASP A 140 -8.55 -8.06 2.09
CA ASP A 140 -9.29 -8.83 1.09
C ASP A 140 -8.75 -8.50 -0.30
N ALA A 141 -8.59 -9.53 -1.12
CA ALA A 141 -8.18 -9.36 -2.50
C ALA A 141 -8.99 -10.31 -3.38
N GLY A 142 -9.44 -9.80 -4.52
CA GLY A 142 -10.25 -10.60 -5.43
C GLY A 142 -10.62 -9.86 -6.71
N PRO A 143 -11.21 -10.60 -7.66
CA PRO A 143 -11.67 -10.03 -8.91
C PRO A 143 -12.85 -9.08 -8.70
N THR A 144 -12.90 -8.04 -9.53
CA THR A 144 -14.06 -7.16 -9.69
C THR A 144 -14.69 -7.38 -11.06
N SER A 145 -15.77 -6.67 -11.36
CA SER A 145 -16.38 -6.73 -12.71
C SER A 145 -15.45 -6.27 -13.82
N THR A 146 -14.44 -5.46 -13.51
CA THR A 146 -13.53 -4.83 -14.48
C THR A 146 -12.06 -5.23 -14.33
N GLY A 147 -11.70 -5.84 -13.22
CA GLY A 147 -10.31 -6.17 -12.96
C GLY A 147 -10.08 -6.83 -11.60
N TRP A 148 -9.24 -6.23 -10.78
CA TRP A 148 -8.84 -6.77 -9.48
C TRP A 148 -8.80 -5.67 -8.42
N ARG A 149 -9.15 -6.03 -7.19
CA ARG A 149 -9.12 -5.12 -6.03
C ARG A 149 -8.40 -5.74 -4.85
N VAL A 150 -7.54 -4.96 -4.23
CA VAL A 150 -7.04 -5.20 -2.87
C VAL A 150 -7.66 -4.15 -1.96
N ARG A 151 -8.23 -4.60 -0.84
CA ARG A 151 -8.80 -3.73 0.18
C ARG A 151 -8.23 -4.10 1.54
N ALA A 152 -7.55 -3.17 2.16
CA ALA A 152 -7.00 -3.33 3.50
C ALA A 152 -7.71 -2.40 4.48
N VAL A 153 -8.01 -2.91 5.65
CA VAL A 153 -8.57 -2.15 6.78
C VAL A 153 -7.58 -2.21 7.92
N LEU A 154 -7.19 -1.06 8.46
CA LEU A 154 -6.37 -0.94 9.66
C LEU A 154 -7.16 -0.22 10.74
N ARG A 155 -6.96 -0.60 11.99
CA ARG A 155 -7.69 -0.06 13.14
C ARG A 155 -6.74 0.33 14.26
N TRP A 156 -7.09 1.36 15.02
CA TRP A 156 -6.39 1.81 16.22
C TRP A 156 -7.38 2.50 17.17
N ASP A 157 -6.96 2.72 18.40
CA ASP A 157 -7.76 3.46 19.36
C ASP A 157 -7.60 4.97 19.11
N GLU A 158 -8.70 5.70 18.92
CA GLU A 158 -8.65 7.14 18.65
C GLU A 158 -8.14 7.98 19.83
N ASP A 159 -8.31 7.49 21.03
CA ASP A 159 -7.82 8.15 22.23
C ASP A 159 -6.28 8.33 22.23
N ASP A 160 -5.58 7.49 21.46
CA ASP A 160 -4.13 7.61 21.25
C ASP A 160 -3.75 8.70 20.24
N ASP A 161 -4.71 9.14 19.41
CA ASP A 161 -4.47 10.06 18.29
C ASP A 161 -4.74 11.53 18.66
N GLU A 162 -5.68 11.78 19.54
CA GLU A 162 -5.88 13.10 20.11
C GLU A 162 -4.97 13.22 21.33
N GLY A 163 -3.87 13.96 21.19
CA GLY A 163 -3.03 14.38 22.30
C GLY A 163 -3.81 15.24 23.29
N THR A 164 -4.94 14.76 23.72
CA THR A 164 -5.78 15.38 24.74
C THR A 164 -5.05 15.20 26.05
N SER A 165 -4.25 16.21 26.37
CA SER A 165 -3.70 16.34 27.70
C SER A 165 -4.86 16.19 28.69
N PRO A 166 -4.79 15.25 29.66
CA PRO A 166 -5.83 15.10 30.69
C PRO A 166 -6.04 16.35 31.53
N TRP A 167 -5.24 17.38 31.30
CA TRP A 167 -5.21 18.64 32.05
C TRP A 167 -5.94 19.81 31.36
N GLN A 168 -6.52 19.62 30.18
CA GLN A 168 -7.40 20.60 29.56
C GLN A 168 -8.85 20.37 29.99
N MET A 169 -9.12 20.57 31.26
CA MET A 169 -10.48 20.78 31.72
C MET A 169 -10.88 22.24 31.39
N PRO A 170 -12.00 22.48 30.73
CA PRO A 170 -12.55 23.83 30.64
C PRO A 170 -12.91 24.30 32.05
N LEU A 171 -12.43 25.48 32.40
CA LEU A 171 -12.85 26.19 33.60
C LEU A 171 -14.32 26.59 33.46
#